data_6d23e1d193f546a170e729c81a199a3a
#
_entry.id   6d23e1d193f546a170e729c81a199a3a
#
_cell.length_a   1.000
_cell.length_b   1.000
_cell.length_c   1.000
_cell.angle_alpha   90.00
_cell.angle_beta   90.00
_cell.angle_gamma   90.00
#
_symmetry.space_group_name_H-M   'P 1'
#
loop_
_entity.id
_entity.type
_entity.pdbx_description
1 polymer ?
#
loop_
_entity_poly.entity_id
_entity_poly.type
_entity_poly.pdbx_seq_one_letter_code
_entity_poly.pdbx_strand_id
1 'polypeptide(L)'
;FEKLLDFPSIKVMLDTDATQLLRLEDGKIYFDGEEFTGQVIFTGPIDEFFSCCYGQLPYRSLNFVFEHHEKSDYQPKAVVNYTVSEDYTRITEFKKLTGQKKPEHTTIVKEYPIPYTGMNGEIPYYSIVNDDNMALYAKYTALLEGYPNFHLLGRLAEYKYYNIDAIVDEALKLADKLLG
;
A
#
# COMPACT_ATOMS: atom_id res chain seq x y z
N PHE A 1 -14.88 7.33 -1.63
CA PHE A 1 -14.87 5.88 -1.33
C PHE A 1 -16.26 5.39 -0.90
N GLU A 2 -16.96 6.06 0.04
CA GLU A 2 -18.29 5.63 0.51
C GLU A 2 -19.25 5.27 -0.63
N LYS A 3 -19.42 6.15 -1.62
CA LYS A 3 -20.29 5.91 -2.78
C LYS A 3 -19.84 4.71 -3.66
N LEU A 4 -18.55 4.38 -3.68
CA LEU A 4 -18.03 3.23 -4.44
C LEU A 4 -18.32 1.90 -3.72
N LEU A 5 -18.47 1.95 -2.42
CA LEU A 5 -18.71 0.79 -1.56
C LEU A 5 -20.18 0.63 -1.15
N ASP A 6 -21.03 1.58 -1.52
CA ASP A 6 -22.46 1.60 -1.16
C ASP A 6 -23.30 0.76 -2.15
N PHE A 7 -23.03 -0.53 -2.16
CA PHE A 7 -23.80 -1.52 -2.91
C PHE A 7 -24.22 -2.68 -1.99
N PRO A 8 -25.45 -3.20 -2.10
CA PRO A 8 -25.93 -4.29 -1.25
C PRO A 8 -25.10 -5.57 -1.31
N SER A 9 -24.38 -5.78 -2.41
CA SER A 9 -23.50 -6.93 -2.62
C SER A 9 -22.09 -6.75 -2.02
N ILE A 10 -21.75 -5.56 -1.52
CA ILE A 10 -20.44 -5.29 -0.93
C ILE A 10 -20.55 -5.29 0.59
N LYS A 11 -19.79 -6.17 1.25
CA LYS A 11 -19.63 -6.19 2.70
C LYS A 11 -18.24 -5.65 3.04
N VAL A 12 -18.18 -4.51 3.72
CA VAL A 12 -16.93 -3.94 4.23
C VAL A 12 -16.70 -4.42 5.66
N MET A 13 -15.51 -4.95 5.93
CA MET A 13 -15.07 -5.36 7.27
C MET A 13 -13.89 -4.47 7.65
N LEU A 14 -14.12 -3.54 8.57
CA LEU A 14 -13.08 -2.68 9.14
C LEU A 14 -12.43 -3.36 10.35
N ASP A 15 -11.26 -2.86 10.75
CA ASP A 15 -10.46 -3.39 11.88
C ASP A 15 -10.24 -4.91 11.80
N THR A 16 -10.10 -5.40 10.56
CA THR A 16 -9.99 -6.83 10.27
C THR A 16 -8.70 -7.09 9.50
N ASP A 17 -7.82 -7.89 10.08
CA ASP A 17 -6.60 -8.35 9.43
C ASP A 17 -6.92 -9.59 8.58
N ALA A 18 -6.90 -9.42 7.26
CA ALA A 18 -7.19 -10.50 6.32
C ALA A 18 -6.18 -11.66 6.42
N THR A 19 -4.95 -11.43 6.86
CA THR A 19 -3.92 -12.47 6.99
C THR A 19 -4.26 -13.49 8.11
N GLN A 20 -5.11 -13.11 9.06
CA GLN A 20 -5.60 -14.00 10.11
C GLN A 20 -6.82 -14.80 9.69
N LEU A 21 -7.56 -14.34 8.70
CA LEU A 21 -8.77 -15.00 8.19
C LEU A 21 -8.50 -15.89 6.97
N LEU A 22 -7.52 -15.50 6.14
CA LEU A 22 -7.15 -16.24 4.92
C LEU A 22 -6.07 -17.29 5.24
N ARG A 23 -6.28 -18.49 4.73
CA ARG A 23 -5.30 -19.59 4.80
C ARG A 23 -5.26 -20.34 3.48
N LEU A 24 -4.06 -20.73 3.06
CA LEU A 24 -3.80 -21.57 1.91
C LEU A 24 -3.31 -22.94 2.39
N GLU A 25 -3.99 -24.00 1.98
CA GLU A 25 -3.67 -25.38 2.42
C GLU A 25 -4.12 -26.37 1.35
N ASP A 26 -3.25 -27.25 0.94
CA ASP A 26 -3.51 -28.34 -0.02
C ASP A 26 -4.22 -27.90 -1.32
N GLY A 27 -3.82 -26.75 -1.88
CA GLY A 27 -4.41 -26.19 -3.10
C GLY A 27 -5.78 -25.54 -2.91
N LYS A 28 -6.23 -25.38 -1.66
CA LYS A 28 -7.49 -24.75 -1.31
C LYS A 28 -7.29 -23.46 -0.54
N ILE A 29 -8.21 -22.54 -0.73
CA ILE A 29 -8.28 -21.28 0.01
C ILE A 29 -9.33 -21.43 1.11
N TYR A 30 -9.00 -20.99 2.32
CA TYR A 30 -9.94 -20.93 3.44
C TYR A 30 -10.10 -19.49 3.89
N PHE A 31 -11.33 -19.09 4.20
CA PHE A 31 -11.66 -17.81 4.79
C PHE A 31 -12.47 -18.05 6.06
N ASP A 32 -11.99 -17.52 7.19
CA ASP A 32 -12.61 -17.68 8.52
C ASP A 32 -12.88 -19.17 8.88
N GLY A 33 -11.96 -20.05 8.47
CA GLY A 33 -12.02 -21.50 8.74
C GLY A 33 -12.85 -22.31 7.74
N GLU A 34 -13.59 -21.69 6.83
CA GLU A 34 -14.39 -22.37 5.81
C GLU A 34 -13.71 -22.36 4.43
N GLU A 35 -13.87 -23.42 3.64
CA GLU A 35 -13.34 -23.47 2.26
C GLU A 35 -13.99 -22.39 1.41
N PHE A 36 -13.16 -21.54 0.81
CA PHE A 36 -13.57 -20.43 -0.05
C PHE A 36 -13.25 -20.73 -1.51
N THR A 37 -14.26 -20.83 -2.35
CA THR A 37 -14.13 -21.16 -3.78
C THR A 37 -14.17 -19.95 -4.71
N GLY A 38 -14.34 -18.74 -4.16
CA GLY A 38 -14.35 -17.49 -4.91
C GLY A 38 -12.95 -17.01 -5.28
N GLN A 39 -12.89 -15.80 -5.85
CA GLN A 39 -11.63 -15.12 -6.19
C GLN A 39 -11.14 -14.29 -5.00
N VAL A 40 -9.87 -14.43 -4.65
CA VAL A 40 -9.20 -13.59 -3.66
C VAL A 40 -8.29 -12.61 -4.38
N ILE A 41 -8.43 -11.31 -4.09
CA ILE A 41 -7.52 -10.26 -4.56
C ILE A 41 -6.81 -9.72 -3.33
N PHE A 42 -5.54 -10.10 -3.17
CA PHE A 42 -4.73 -9.71 -2.03
C PHE A 42 -3.87 -8.49 -2.38
N THR A 43 -3.92 -7.47 -1.54
CA THR A 43 -3.22 -6.19 -1.78
C THR A 43 -2.17 -5.85 -0.72
N GLY A 44 -2.07 -6.65 0.33
CA GLY A 44 -1.08 -6.50 1.40
C GLY A 44 0.31 -7.04 1.03
N PRO A 45 1.32 -6.87 1.92
CA PRO A 45 2.65 -7.45 1.72
C PRO A 45 2.59 -8.98 1.67
N ILE A 46 3.13 -9.56 0.59
CA ILE A 46 3.07 -11.02 0.40
C ILE A 46 3.92 -11.78 1.44
N ASP A 47 5.03 -11.22 1.85
CA ASP A 47 5.90 -11.79 2.87
C ASP A 47 5.20 -11.88 4.24
N GLU A 48 4.46 -10.84 4.63
CA GLU A 48 3.66 -10.83 5.86
C GLU A 48 2.54 -11.88 5.80
N PHE A 49 1.88 -12.04 4.64
CA PHE A 49 0.87 -13.10 4.45
C PHE A 49 1.43 -14.49 4.75
N PHE A 50 2.68 -14.76 4.35
CA PHE A 50 3.39 -16.02 4.62
C PHE A 50 4.26 -15.97 5.89
N SER A 51 3.96 -15.06 6.83
CA SER A 51 4.69 -14.92 8.10
C SER A 51 6.21 -14.81 7.92
N CYS A 52 6.65 -14.12 6.88
CA CYS A 52 8.05 -13.89 6.51
C CYS A 52 8.90 -15.15 6.47
N CYS A 53 8.34 -16.30 6.03
CA CYS A 53 8.99 -17.62 6.08
C CYS A 53 10.32 -17.71 5.31
N TYR A 54 10.57 -16.81 4.33
CA TYR A 54 11.84 -16.65 3.61
C TYR A 54 12.63 -15.39 4.00
N GLY A 55 12.15 -14.65 5.02
CA GLY A 55 12.66 -13.37 5.46
C GLY A 55 11.83 -12.20 4.95
N GLN A 56 11.94 -11.06 5.63
CA GLN A 56 11.18 -9.86 5.30
C GLN A 56 11.63 -9.24 3.97
N LEU A 57 10.67 -8.86 3.13
CA LEU A 57 10.93 -8.06 1.94
C LEU A 57 11.31 -6.63 2.35
N PRO A 58 12.39 -6.07 1.79
CA PRO A 58 12.81 -4.72 2.14
C PRO A 58 11.87 -3.65 1.57
N TYR A 59 11.38 -2.76 2.44
CA TYR A 59 10.60 -1.58 2.09
C TYR A 59 11.21 -0.31 2.67
N ARG A 60 10.85 0.82 2.11
CA ARG A 60 11.01 2.14 2.72
C ARG A 60 9.71 2.56 3.38
N SER A 61 9.85 3.10 4.57
CA SER A 61 8.78 3.78 5.30
C SER A 61 9.03 5.29 5.30
N LEU A 62 8.11 6.04 5.88
CA LEU A 62 8.19 7.49 6.01
C LEU A 62 7.88 7.90 7.45
N ASN A 63 8.71 8.79 7.98
CA ASN A 63 8.37 9.54 9.18
C ASN A 63 7.83 10.92 8.77
N PHE A 64 6.65 11.27 9.29
CA PHE A 64 5.94 12.51 8.98
C PHE A 64 6.12 13.51 10.13
N VAL A 65 6.76 14.65 9.85
CA VAL A 65 6.90 15.75 10.78
C VAL A 65 5.97 16.89 10.39
N PHE A 66 4.97 17.14 11.24
CA PHE A 66 4.01 18.22 11.04
C PHE A 66 4.50 19.50 11.69
N GLU A 67 4.44 20.61 10.96
CA GLU A 67 4.81 21.93 11.45
C GLU A 67 3.67 22.93 11.19
N HIS A 68 3.39 23.78 12.20
CA HIS A 68 2.45 24.90 12.08
C HIS A 68 3.21 26.22 12.00
N HIS A 69 2.83 27.07 11.06
CA HIS A 69 3.48 28.35 10.86
C HIS A 69 2.46 29.51 10.84
N GLU A 70 2.78 30.60 11.53
CA GLU A 70 2.01 31.85 11.55
C GLU A 70 2.37 32.71 10.35
N LYS A 71 2.01 32.23 9.15
CA LYS A 71 2.18 32.94 7.88
C LYS A 71 1.20 32.45 6.82
N SER A 72 0.98 33.27 5.80
CA SER A 72 0.00 32.92 4.76
C SER A 72 0.40 31.71 3.94
N ASP A 73 1.66 31.58 3.62
CA ASP A 73 2.19 30.50 2.76
C ASP A 73 3.57 30.07 3.24
N TYR A 74 3.85 28.78 3.16
CA TYR A 74 5.17 28.23 3.44
C TYR A 74 6.03 28.14 2.18
N GLN A 75 5.44 27.66 1.10
CA GLN A 75 6.11 27.39 -0.17
C GLN A 75 5.22 27.77 -1.36
N PRO A 76 5.79 27.92 -2.58
CA PRO A 76 5.02 28.41 -3.75
C PRO A 76 4.00 27.41 -4.30
N LYS A 77 4.18 26.11 -4.03
CA LYS A 77 3.31 25.03 -4.52
C LYS A 77 2.80 24.17 -3.36
N ALA A 78 1.70 23.46 -3.59
CA ALA A 78 1.13 22.55 -2.58
C ALA A 78 2.11 21.43 -2.19
N VAL A 79 2.84 20.91 -3.16
CA VAL A 79 3.86 19.86 -2.97
C VAL A 79 5.16 20.27 -3.62
N VAL A 80 6.26 20.15 -2.89
CA VAL A 80 7.63 20.37 -3.39
C VAL A 80 8.49 19.17 -2.97
N ASN A 81 9.17 18.57 -3.96
CA ASN A 81 10.11 17.48 -3.73
C ASN A 81 11.53 18.03 -3.57
N TYR A 82 12.29 17.46 -2.64
CA TYR A 82 13.67 17.77 -2.34
C TYR A 82 14.52 16.54 -2.65
N THR A 83 15.54 16.68 -3.47
CA THR A 83 16.27 15.53 -4.03
C THR A 83 17.78 15.61 -3.85
N VAL A 84 18.32 16.67 -3.26
CA VAL A 84 19.77 16.93 -3.30
C VAL A 84 20.41 17.08 -1.93
N SER A 85 19.93 17.97 -1.06
CA SER A 85 20.67 18.42 0.13
C SER A 85 19.94 18.20 1.45
N GLU A 86 18.64 18.04 1.40
CA GLU A 86 17.80 17.88 2.57
C GLU A 86 17.70 16.41 2.99
N ASP A 87 17.50 16.17 4.28
CA ASP A 87 17.26 14.86 4.86
C ASP A 87 15.78 14.40 4.73
N TYR A 88 14.89 15.31 4.31
CA TYR A 88 13.51 15.02 3.92
C TYR A 88 13.35 15.05 2.40
N THR A 89 12.44 14.25 1.88
CA THR A 89 12.22 14.10 0.42
C THR A 89 11.11 14.98 -0.13
N ARG A 90 10.19 15.45 0.74
CA ARG A 90 9.01 16.20 0.32
C ARG A 90 8.52 17.12 1.43
N ILE A 91 7.97 18.29 1.00
CA ILE A 91 7.11 19.13 1.84
C ILE A 91 5.75 19.24 1.18
N THR A 92 4.70 18.97 1.95
CA THR A 92 3.31 19.19 1.53
C THR A 92 2.69 20.29 2.37
N GLU A 93 2.12 21.31 1.72
CA GLU A 93 1.35 22.39 2.35
C GLU A 93 -0.14 22.13 2.16
N PHE A 94 -0.82 21.71 3.22
CA PHE A 94 -2.17 21.13 3.13
C PHE A 94 -3.22 22.09 2.60
N LYS A 95 -3.24 23.34 3.04
CA LYS A 95 -4.27 24.29 2.61
C LYS A 95 -4.26 24.52 1.10
N LYS A 96 -3.09 24.39 0.45
CA LYS A 96 -2.98 24.50 -1.01
C LYS A 96 -3.56 23.29 -1.75
N LEU A 97 -3.57 22.12 -1.12
CA LEU A 97 -4.26 20.94 -1.66
C LEU A 97 -5.78 21.03 -1.46
N THR A 98 -6.20 21.48 -0.28
CA THR A 98 -7.62 21.45 0.13
C THR A 98 -8.38 22.72 -0.27
N GLY A 99 -7.69 23.78 -0.71
CA GLY A 99 -8.29 25.06 -1.02
C GLY A 99 -8.76 25.86 0.21
N GLN A 100 -8.32 25.50 1.42
CA GLN A 100 -8.68 26.20 2.65
C GLN A 100 -8.15 27.65 2.62
N LYS A 101 -9.02 28.59 3.01
CA LYS A 101 -8.66 30.01 3.13
C LYS A 101 -8.33 30.35 4.57
N LYS A 102 -7.06 30.28 4.92
CA LYS A 102 -6.51 30.65 6.24
C LYS A 102 -5.29 31.56 6.03
N PRO A 103 -5.48 32.88 5.90
CA PRO A 103 -4.41 33.78 5.48
C PRO A 103 -3.28 33.93 6.51
N GLU A 104 -3.53 33.67 7.79
CA GLU A 104 -2.57 33.91 8.88
C GLU A 104 -1.80 32.66 9.30
N HIS A 105 -2.27 31.46 8.91
CA HIS A 105 -1.67 30.21 9.36
C HIS A 105 -1.55 29.20 8.23
N THR A 106 -0.52 28.40 8.26
CA THR A 106 -0.37 27.23 7.39
C THR A 106 0.20 26.04 8.14
N THR A 107 -0.18 24.85 7.71
CA THR A 107 0.37 23.58 8.19
C THR A 107 1.05 22.88 7.03
N ILE A 108 2.26 22.42 7.29
CA ILE A 108 3.01 21.57 6.37
C ILE A 108 3.30 20.22 7.01
N VAL A 109 3.65 19.25 6.17
CA VAL A 109 4.30 18.01 6.58
C VAL A 109 5.60 17.83 5.80
N LYS A 110 6.67 17.46 6.52
CA LYS A 110 7.93 16.99 5.94
C LYS A 110 7.97 15.47 5.98
N GLU A 111 8.38 14.85 4.87
CA GLU A 111 8.47 13.39 4.72
C GLU A 111 9.94 12.96 4.81
N TYR A 112 10.29 12.26 5.88
CA TYR A 112 11.64 11.71 6.09
C TYR A 112 11.65 10.23 5.72
N PRO A 113 12.47 9.79 4.76
CA PRO A 113 12.56 8.38 4.41
C PRO A 113 13.29 7.61 5.52
N ILE A 114 12.69 6.52 5.96
CA ILE A 114 13.26 5.59 6.93
C ILE A 114 13.15 4.15 6.40
N PRO A 115 14.02 3.22 6.86
CA PRO A 115 13.82 1.81 6.61
C PRO A 115 12.50 1.33 7.25
N TYR A 116 11.77 0.45 6.58
CA TYR A 116 10.67 -0.28 7.18
C TYR A 116 11.23 -1.45 8.01
N THR A 117 10.83 -1.56 9.27
CA THR A 117 11.30 -2.62 10.18
C THR A 117 10.18 -3.57 10.62
N GLY A 118 8.93 -3.28 10.23
CA GLY A 118 7.77 -4.04 10.66
C GLY A 118 7.29 -3.72 12.07
N MET A 119 7.82 -2.65 12.70
CA MET A 119 7.33 -2.21 14.01
C MET A 119 5.91 -1.64 13.91
N ASN A 120 5.16 -1.80 15.00
CA ASN A 120 3.79 -1.29 15.08
C ASN A 120 3.73 0.21 14.78
N GLY A 121 2.87 0.58 13.83
CA GLY A 121 2.70 1.96 13.35
C GLY A 121 3.55 2.34 12.14
N GLU A 122 4.51 1.53 11.76
CA GLU A 122 5.21 1.70 10.48
C GLU A 122 4.37 1.19 9.32
N ILE A 123 4.50 1.84 8.17
CA ILE A 123 3.81 1.46 6.94
C ILE A 123 4.85 1.26 5.83
N PRO A 124 4.82 0.14 5.10
CA PRO A 124 5.67 -0.07 3.93
C PRO A 124 5.13 0.74 2.75
N TYR A 125 5.75 1.88 2.45
CA TYR A 125 5.28 2.76 1.35
C TYR A 125 5.87 2.41 -0.01
N TYR A 126 7.13 1.97 -0.05
CA TYR A 126 7.86 1.74 -1.29
C TYR A 126 8.71 0.49 -1.22
N SER A 127 8.51 -0.43 -2.14
CA SER A 127 9.39 -1.59 -2.34
C SER A 127 10.80 -1.15 -2.78
N ILE A 128 11.83 -1.80 -2.26
CA ILE A 128 13.23 -1.60 -2.67
C ILE A 128 13.56 -2.64 -3.73
N VAL A 129 13.34 -2.27 -4.98
CA VAL A 129 13.50 -3.17 -6.13
C VAL A 129 14.97 -3.27 -6.54
N ASN A 130 15.54 -4.47 -6.41
CA ASN A 130 16.83 -4.90 -6.94
C ASN A 130 16.79 -6.41 -7.18
N ASP A 131 17.84 -6.99 -7.78
CA ASP A 131 17.86 -8.40 -8.19
C ASP A 131 17.69 -9.35 -6.99
N ASP A 132 18.36 -9.10 -5.86
CA ASP A 132 18.27 -9.94 -4.67
C ASP A 132 16.86 -9.91 -4.05
N ASN A 133 16.27 -8.74 -3.96
CA ASN A 133 14.93 -8.58 -3.41
C ASN A 133 13.87 -9.17 -4.35
N MET A 134 14.05 -9.06 -5.65
CA MET A 134 13.18 -9.71 -6.64
C MET A 134 13.32 -11.23 -6.60
N ALA A 135 14.52 -11.76 -6.36
CA ALA A 135 14.72 -13.20 -6.14
C ALA A 135 14.03 -13.69 -4.84
N LEU A 136 14.03 -12.87 -3.79
CA LEU A 136 13.28 -13.16 -2.57
C LEU A 136 11.76 -13.10 -2.82
N TYR A 137 11.27 -12.08 -3.52
CA TYR A 137 9.87 -11.97 -3.91
C TYR A 137 9.40 -13.17 -4.74
N ALA A 138 10.24 -13.64 -5.68
CA ALA A 138 9.93 -14.81 -6.50
C ALA A 138 9.71 -16.09 -5.67
N LYS A 139 10.39 -16.25 -4.52
CA LYS A 139 10.15 -17.38 -3.62
C LYS A 139 8.75 -17.32 -3.00
N TYR A 140 8.26 -16.12 -2.67
CA TYR A 140 6.92 -15.93 -2.14
C TYR A 140 5.85 -16.17 -3.20
N THR A 141 6.03 -15.67 -4.41
CA THR A 141 5.06 -15.93 -5.49
C THR A 141 4.98 -17.39 -5.87
N ALA A 142 6.08 -18.15 -5.76
CA ALA A 142 6.08 -19.60 -5.99
C ALA A 142 5.19 -20.35 -4.99
N LEU A 143 4.96 -19.85 -3.78
CA LEU A 143 4.02 -20.44 -2.82
C LEU A 143 2.56 -20.34 -3.27
N LEU A 144 2.26 -19.47 -4.22
CA LEU A 144 0.93 -19.32 -4.80
C LEU A 144 0.71 -20.22 -6.03
N GLU A 145 1.73 -20.96 -6.47
CA GLU A 145 1.55 -21.98 -7.49
C GLU A 145 0.59 -23.05 -6.98
N GLY A 146 -0.48 -23.30 -7.72
CA GLY A 146 -1.56 -24.20 -7.30
C GLY A 146 -2.79 -23.49 -6.71
N TYR A 147 -2.77 -22.16 -6.58
CA TYR A 147 -3.91 -21.36 -6.11
C TYR A 147 -4.39 -20.39 -7.20
N PRO A 148 -5.04 -20.88 -8.28
CA PRO A 148 -5.40 -20.06 -9.45
C PRO A 148 -6.42 -18.96 -9.11
N ASN A 149 -7.12 -19.08 -8.00
CA ASN A 149 -8.11 -18.11 -7.52
C ASN A 149 -7.53 -17.07 -6.56
N PHE A 150 -6.20 -17.07 -6.32
CA PHE A 150 -5.53 -16.10 -5.47
C PHE A 150 -4.70 -15.15 -6.34
N HIS A 151 -5.07 -13.88 -6.36
CA HIS A 151 -4.48 -12.85 -7.19
C HIS A 151 -3.79 -11.81 -6.35
N LEU A 152 -2.57 -11.44 -6.76
CA LEU A 152 -1.85 -10.30 -6.19
C LEU A 152 -2.19 -9.05 -6.99
N LEU A 153 -2.44 -7.93 -6.31
CA LEU A 153 -2.68 -6.64 -6.94
C LEU A 153 -2.18 -5.51 -6.05
N GLY A 154 -1.39 -4.62 -6.60
CA GLY A 154 -0.95 -3.42 -5.90
C GLY A 154 0.51 -3.45 -5.45
N ARG A 155 0.97 -2.29 -4.97
CA ARG A 155 2.39 -2.04 -4.68
C ARG A 155 3.03 -3.05 -3.74
N LEU A 156 2.30 -3.45 -2.70
CA LEU A 156 2.82 -4.33 -1.66
C LEU A 156 2.75 -5.80 -2.10
N ALA A 157 1.59 -6.22 -2.62
CA ALA A 157 1.38 -7.60 -3.04
C ALA A 157 2.25 -7.98 -4.24
N GLU A 158 2.45 -7.09 -5.21
CA GLU A 158 3.26 -7.32 -6.41
C GLU A 158 4.71 -6.85 -6.26
N TYR A 159 5.08 -6.32 -5.09
CA TYR A 159 6.41 -5.77 -4.81
C TYR A 159 6.91 -4.81 -5.90
N LYS A 160 6.03 -3.92 -6.37
CA LYS A 160 6.23 -3.07 -7.55
C LYS A 160 5.70 -1.66 -7.30
N TYR A 161 6.37 -0.66 -7.89
CA TYR A 161 5.88 0.70 -7.82
C TYR A 161 4.76 0.94 -8.84
N TYR A 162 3.66 1.52 -8.37
CA TYR A 162 2.55 1.99 -9.19
C TYR A 162 2.20 3.44 -8.88
N ASN A 163 1.89 4.23 -9.90
CA ASN A 163 1.08 5.43 -9.74
C ASN A 163 -0.41 5.05 -9.62
N ILE A 164 -1.25 5.98 -9.13
CA ILE A 164 -2.68 5.70 -8.91
C ILE A 164 -3.40 5.31 -10.20
N ASP A 165 -3.11 5.99 -11.30
CA ASP A 165 -3.67 5.69 -12.63
C ASP A 165 -3.28 4.29 -13.11
N ALA A 166 -2.02 3.91 -12.96
CA ALA A 166 -1.53 2.60 -13.37
C ALA A 166 -2.15 1.46 -12.55
N ILE A 167 -2.29 1.62 -11.22
CA ILE A 167 -2.92 0.56 -10.42
C ILE A 167 -4.42 0.44 -10.67
N VAL A 168 -5.10 1.53 -11.00
CA VAL A 168 -6.52 1.48 -11.42
C VAL A 168 -6.66 0.72 -12.73
N ASP A 169 -5.77 0.95 -13.71
CA ASP A 169 -5.75 0.23 -14.98
C ASP A 169 -5.51 -1.28 -14.79
N GLU A 170 -4.55 -1.67 -13.94
CA GLU A 170 -4.31 -3.08 -13.60
C GLU A 170 -5.51 -3.72 -12.88
N ALA A 171 -6.19 -2.98 -12.00
CA ALA A 171 -7.40 -3.46 -11.34
C ALA A 171 -8.55 -3.70 -12.33
N LEU A 172 -8.73 -2.82 -13.31
CA LEU A 172 -9.72 -2.98 -14.37
C LEU A 172 -9.39 -4.18 -15.26
N LYS A 173 -8.12 -4.34 -15.67
CA LYS A 173 -7.69 -5.52 -16.46
C LYS A 173 -7.91 -6.83 -15.71
N LEU A 174 -7.62 -6.85 -14.40
CA LEU A 174 -7.88 -8.03 -13.58
C LEU A 174 -9.39 -8.31 -13.50
N ALA A 175 -10.22 -7.28 -13.30
CA ALA A 175 -11.67 -7.41 -13.26
C ALA A 175 -12.22 -7.97 -14.59
N ASP A 176 -11.79 -7.43 -15.73
CA ASP A 176 -12.18 -7.92 -17.05
C ASP A 176 -11.80 -9.41 -17.25
N LYS A 177 -10.59 -9.78 -16.82
CA LYS A 177 -10.13 -11.18 -16.87
C LYS A 177 -10.98 -12.14 -16.03
N LEU A 178 -11.44 -11.67 -14.84
CA LEU A 178 -12.20 -12.50 -13.90
C LEU A 178 -13.70 -12.58 -14.24
N LEU A 179 -14.23 -11.59 -14.94
CA LEU A 179 -15.64 -11.51 -15.32
C LEU A 179 -15.93 -12.12 -16.71
N GLY A 180 -14.90 -12.33 -17.54
CA GLY A 180 -15.02 -12.93 -18.90
C GLY A 180 -15.31 -11.89 -19.93
#